data_610e26fb402ae1182adeaf5e9da96cb7
#
_entry.id   610e26fb402ae1182adeaf5e9da96cb7
#
_cell.length_a   1.000
_cell.length_b   1.000
_cell.length_c   1.000
_cell.angle_alpha   90.00
_cell.angle_beta   90.00
_cell.angle_gamma   90.00
#
_symmetry.space_group_name_H-M   'P 1'
#
loop_
_entity.id
_entity.type
_entity.pdbx_description
1 polymer ?
#
loop_
_entity_poly.entity_id
_entity_poly.type
_entity_poly.pdbx_seq_one_letter_code
_entity_poly.pdbx_strand_id
1 'polypeptide(L)'
;KWDFIIIHESGHEWFANNITSKDIADMWVHEGFTNYSETLFTDYWYGKQAGNAYLVGTRNGIQNDIPIIGTYNVNQEGSGDMYPKSGNMLHSIRQVINDDEKFRMILRGLNKTFYHQTVTTKQVEDYISKESGINFSKVFDQYLRTIQIPVLEYKIDGYKLSYRYTNCVKGFDLPLKIKFKTEQWIKPTEEWKTVDLYPEGD
;
A
#
# COMPACT_ATOMS: atom_id res chain seq x y z
N LYS A 1 25.71 -6.93 1.19
CA LYS A 1 25.26 -5.56 0.97
C LYS A 1 24.94 -5.42 -0.51
N TRP A 2 23.72 -5.08 -0.85
CA TRP A 2 23.28 -4.80 -2.22
C TRP A 2 23.03 -3.30 -2.38
N ASP A 3 23.07 -2.82 -3.60
CA ASP A 3 22.84 -1.41 -3.91
C ASP A 3 21.36 -1.26 -4.32
N PHE A 4 20.57 -0.60 -3.49
CA PHE A 4 19.14 -0.45 -3.71
C PHE A 4 18.83 0.33 -4.99
N ILE A 5 19.68 1.32 -5.34
CA ILE A 5 19.44 2.17 -6.49
C ILE A 5 19.43 1.38 -7.81
N ILE A 6 20.27 0.36 -7.93
CA ILE A 6 20.31 -0.50 -9.12
C ILE A 6 18.96 -1.22 -9.29
N ILE A 7 18.39 -1.71 -8.21
CA ILE A 7 17.09 -2.39 -8.24
C ILE A 7 15.97 -1.40 -8.51
N HIS A 8 16.01 -0.22 -7.90
CA HIS A 8 15.07 0.86 -8.13
C HIS A 8 15.05 1.25 -9.61
N GLU A 9 16.17 1.66 -10.16
CA GLU A 9 16.29 2.08 -11.56
C GLU A 9 15.92 0.95 -12.54
N SER A 10 16.25 -0.30 -12.23
CA SER A 10 15.81 -1.45 -13.03
C SER A 10 14.29 -1.61 -13.02
N GLY A 11 13.63 -1.27 -11.91
CA GLY A 11 12.17 -1.30 -11.76
C GLY A 11 11.45 -0.36 -12.72
N HIS A 12 12.09 0.74 -13.10
CA HIS A 12 11.55 1.70 -14.06
C HIS A 12 11.36 1.13 -15.47
N GLU A 13 11.97 0.02 -15.83
CA GLU A 13 11.64 -0.68 -17.08
C GLU A 13 10.16 -1.10 -17.14
N TRP A 14 9.59 -1.47 -15.99
CA TRP A 14 8.17 -1.86 -15.89
C TRP A 14 7.25 -0.69 -15.49
N PHE A 15 7.72 0.19 -14.59
CA PHE A 15 6.95 1.29 -14.03
C PHE A 15 7.64 2.63 -14.30
N ALA A 16 7.51 3.12 -15.47
CA ALA A 16 7.86 4.33 -16.16
C ALA A 16 7.98 4.07 -17.67
N ASN A 17 8.90 3.16 -18.10
CA ASN A 17 9.14 2.91 -19.52
C ASN A 17 8.01 2.09 -20.16
N ASN A 18 7.50 1.07 -19.48
CA ASN A 18 6.36 0.27 -19.96
C ASN A 18 5.02 0.90 -19.61
N ILE A 19 4.82 1.28 -18.34
CA ILE A 19 3.62 1.96 -17.85
C ILE A 19 4.03 3.38 -17.45
N THR A 20 3.63 4.36 -18.24
CA THR A 20 4.01 5.77 -18.03
C THR A 20 2.84 6.55 -17.43
N SER A 21 3.06 7.38 -16.42
CA SER A 21 2.03 8.29 -15.92
C SER A 21 1.66 9.32 -16.99
N LYS A 22 0.37 9.59 -17.13
CA LYS A 22 -0.15 10.58 -18.09
C LYS A 22 0.19 12.01 -17.68
N ASP A 23 0.30 12.24 -16.39
CA ASP A 23 0.61 13.54 -15.79
C ASP A 23 1.67 13.34 -14.69
N ILE A 24 2.53 14.31 -14.50
CA ILE A 24 3.56 14.27 -13.46
C ILE A 24 2.96 14.20 -12.05
N ALA A 25 1.73 14.65 -11.87
CA ALA A 25 0.96 14.49 -10.64
C ALA A 25 0.79 13.03 -10.21
N ASP A 26 0.86 12.08 -11.16
CA ASP A 26 0.70 10.63 -10.94
C ASP A 26 2.05 9.89 -10.77
N MET A 27 3.14 10.58 -10.47
CA MET A 27 4.49 10.00 -10.40
C MET A 27 4.63 8.84 -9.41
N TRP A 28 3.73 8.72 -8.43
CA TRP A 28 3.73 7.57 -7.54
C TRP A 28 3.59 6.22 -8.28
N VAL A 29 3.00 6.23 -9.49
CA VAL A 29 2.92 5.03 -10.34
C VAL A 29 4.30 4.57 -10.78
N HIS A 30 5.23 5.50 -11.00
CA HIS A 30 6.63 5.16 -11.26
C HIS A 30 7.33 4.81 -9.95
N GLU A 31 7.41 5.77 -9.05
CA GLU A 31 8.29 5.74 -7.88
C GLU A 31 7.81 4.78 -6.78
N GLY A 32 6.50 4.69 -6.56
CA GLY A 32 5.94 3.79 -5.57
C GLY A 32 6.13 2.32 -5.91
N PHE A 33 5.92 1.94 -7.17
CA PHE A 33 6.14 0.56 -7.61
C PHE A 33 7.62 0.21 -7.70
N THR A 34 8.49 1.12 -8.13
CA THR A 34 9.93 0.88 -8.13
C THR A 34 10.51 0.80 -6.73
N ASN A 35 10.11 1.67 -5.83
CA ASN A 35 10.47 1.56 -4.40
C ASN A 35 10.01 0.22 -3.82
N TYR A 36 8.81 -0.24 -4.18
CA TYR A 36 8.33 -1.53 -3.72
C TYR A 36 9.08 -2.72 -4.37
N SER A 37 9.63 -2.54 -5.57
CA SER A 37 10.49 -3.54 -6.21
C SER A 37 11.74 -3.87 -5.41
N GLU A 38 12.29 -2.89 -4.69
CA GLU A 38 13.40 -3.09 -3.75
C GLU A 38 13.01 -4.07 -2.61
N THR A 39 11.79 -3.90 -2.08
CA THR A 39 11.22 -4.81 -1.08
C THR A 39 11.02 -6.22 -1.64
N LEU A 40 10.48 -6.33 -2.87
CA LEU A 40 10.27 -7.62 -3.53
C LEU A 40 11.60 -8.33 -3.83
N PHE A 41 12.63 -7.59 -4.23
CA PHE A 41 13.98 -8.11 -4.42
C PHE A 41 14.54 -8.66 -3.10
N THR A 42 14.42 -7.90 -2.02
CA THR A 42 14.91 -8.29 -0.70
C THR A 42 14.16 -9.54 -0.19
N ASP A 43 12.83 -9.58 -0.38
CA ASP A 43 11.98 -10.73 -0.05
C ASP A 43 12.42 -11.99 -0.81
N TYR A 44 12.67 -11.86 -2.11
CA TYR A 44 13.07 -12.98 -2.96
C TYR A 44 14.45 -13.57 -2.60
N TRP A 45 15.44 -12.70 -2.40
CA TRP A 45 16.83 -13.16 -2.19
C TRP A 45 17.17 -13.44 -0.73
N TYR A 46 16.53 -12.79 0.22
CA TYR A 46 16.87 -12.86 1.65
C TYR A 46 15.70 -13.31 2.53
N GLY A 47 14.54 -13.57 1.93
CA GLY A 47 13.33 -14.05 2.59
C GLY A 47 12.39 -12.96 3.12
N LYS A 48 11.13 -13.33 3.35
CA LYS A 48 10.04 -12.41 3.76
C LYS A 48 10.37 -11.53 4.96
N GLN A 49 11.07 -12.08 5.95
CA GLN A 49 11.46 -11.31 7.13
C GLN A 49 12.40 -10.16 6.78
N ALA A 50 13.37 -10.40 5.88
CA ALA A 50 14.28 -9.38 5.42
C ALA A 50 13.55 -8.31 4.56
N GLY A 51 12.65 -8.74 3.66
CA GLY A 51 11.81 -7.82 2.88
C GLY A 51 10.94 -6.93 3.77
N ASN A 52 10.30 -7.51 4.78
CA ASN A 52 9.52 -6.74 5.74
C ASN A 52 10.37 -5.76 6.55
N ALA A 53 11.55 -6.18 7.02
CA ALA A 53 12.47 -5.30 7.74
C ALA A 53 12.96 -4.14 6.88
N TYR A 54 13.27 -4.40 5.58
CA TYR A 54 13.64 -3.37 4.62
C TYR A 54 12.50 -2.35 4.45
N LEU A 55 11.29 -2.81 4.17
CA LEU A 55 10.12 -1.94 4.02
C LEU A 55 9.85 -1.09 5.27
N VAL A 56 9.90 -1.71 6.46
CA VAL A 56 9.72 -0.97 7.73
C VAL A 56 10.77 0.11 7.86
N GLY A 57 12.02 -0.17 7.45
CA GLY A 57 13.10 0.82 7.45
C GLY A 57 12.80 2.04 6.57
N THR A 58 12.12 1.87 5.45
CA THR A 58 11.76 2.98 4.54
C THR A 58 10.78 3.97 5.18
N ARG A 59 10.02 3.56 6.19
CA ARG A 59 9.05 4.42 6.89
C ARG A 59 9.68 5.65 7.53
N ASN A 60 10.97 5.57 7.89
CA ASN A 60 11.71 6.70 8.46
C ASN A 60 11.83 7.90 7.47
N GLY A 61 11.63 7.65 6.18
CA GLY A 61 11.64 8.68 5.13
C GLY A 61 10.29 9.34 4.89
N ILE A 62 9.20 8.84 5.48
CA ILE A 62 7.85 9.39 5.27
C ILE A 62 7.69 10.71 6.01
N GLN A 63 7.34 11.77 5.29
CA GLN A 63 7.21 13.13 5.79
C GLN A 63 5.75 13.52 6.13
N ASN A 64 4.78 13.04 5.36
CA ASN A 64 3.37 13.48 5.39
C ASN A 64 3.24 15.02 5.30
N ASP A 65 4.03 15.64 4.44
CA ASP A 65 4.11 17.09 4.24
C ASP A 65 2.99 17.65 3.37
N ILE A 66 2.81 17.07 2.17
CA ILE A 66 1.73 17.36 1.22
C ILE A 66 1.19 16.05 0.64
N PRO A 67 0.03 16.03 -0.06
CA PRO A 67 -0.44 14.84 -0.75
C PRO A 67 0.57 14.31 -1.77
N ILE A 68 0.57 12.99 -1.97
CA ILE A 68 1.43 12.31 -2.95
C ILE A 68 1.01 12.68 -4.38
N ILE A 69 -0.29 12.73 -4.64
CA ILE A 69 -0.79 13.20 -5.94
C ILE A 69 -0.65 14.71 -6.02
N GLY A 70 0.08 15.17 -7.02
CA GLY A 70 0.30 16.57 -7.29
C GLY A 70 -0.88 17.28 -7.94
N THR A 71 -0.64 18.48 -8.44
CA THR A 71 -1.65 19.26 -9.17
C THR A 71 -1.62 18.88 -10.65
N TYR A 72 -2.74 18.42 -11.17
CA TYR A 72 -2.86 18.05 -12.58
C TYR A 72 -2.79 19.24 -13.53
N ASN A 73 -2.35 18.97 -14.76
CA ASN A 73 -2.23 19.94 -15.87
C ASN A 73 -1.25 21.08 -15.62
N VAL A 74 -0.39 20.94 -14.67
CA VAL A 74 0.76 21.83 -14.42
C VAL A 74 2.00 20.96 -14.14
N ASN A 75 3.18 21.50 -14.34
CA ASN A 75 4.43 20.75 -14.11
C ASN A 75 4.75 20.71 -12.60
N GLN A 76 3.92 20.01 -11.84
CA GLN A 76 4.04 19.90 -10.39
C GLN A 76 3.75 18.47 -9.92
N GLU A 77 4.77 17.77 -9.49
CA GLU A 77 4.66 16.52 -8.75
C GLU A 77 4.17 16.79 -7.32
N GLY A 78 3.70 15.72 -6.65
CA GLY A 78 3.32 15.78 -5.25
C GLY A 78 4.49 15.58 -4.30
N SER A 79 4.21 15.05 -3.11
CA SER A 79 5.20 14.77 -2.08
C SER A 79 6.24 13.75 -2.50
N GLY A 80 7.48 13.88 -2.02
CA GLY A 80 8.51 12.84 -2.04
C GLY A 80 8.10 11.56 -1.32
N ASP A 81 7.02 11.57 -0.58
CA ASP A 81 6.37 10.38 -0.02
C ASP A 81 5.87 9.40 -1.10
N MET A 82 5.89 9.80 -2.38
CA MET A 82 5.61 8.94 -3.52
C MET A 82 6.50 7.69 -3.54
N TYR A 83 7.68 7.73 -2.94
CA TYR A 83 8.59 6.60 -2.76
C TYR A 83 8.17 5.74 -1.55
N PRO A 84 8.49 6.12 -0.30
CA PRO A 84 8.33 5.22 0.85
C PRO A 84 6.86 4.99 1.24
N LYS A 85 6.01 6.01 1.20
CA LYS A 85 4.62 5.87 1.62
C LYS A 85 3.81 5.06 0.62
N SER A 86 4.05 5.24 -0.69
CA SER A 86 3.41 4.42 -1.73
C SER A 86 3.89 2.98 -1.70
N GLY A 87 5.20 2.73 -1.50
CA GLY A 87 5.72 1.37 -1.32
C GLY A 87 5.08 0.65 -0.11
N ASN A 88 4.92 1.36 1.02
CA ASN A 88 4.22 0.84 2.20
C ASN A 88 2.72 0.61 1.96
N MET A 89 2.06 1.47 1.17
CA MET A 89 0.66 1.27 0.75
C MET A 89 0.52 -0.01 -0.08
N LEU A 90 1.37 -0.21 -1.09
CA LEU A 90 1.36 -1.42 -1.92
C LEU A 90 1.59 -2.69 -1.10
N HIS A 91 2.47 -2.63 -0.10
CA HIS A 91 2.66 -3.73 0.82
C HIS A 91 1.41 -3.99 1.67
N SER A 92 0.75 -2.96 2.17
CA SER A 92 -0.50 -3.11 2.91
C SER A 92 -1.58 -3.77 2.05
N ILE A 93 -1.71 -3.38 0.78
CA ILE A 93 -2.59 -4.01 -0.19
C ILE A 93 -2.23 -5.49 -0.38
N ARG A 94 -0.94 -5.84 -0.55
CA ARG A 94 -0.46 -7.22 -0.64
C ARG A 94 -0.84 -8.04 0.60
N GLN A 95 -0.67 -7.47 1.80
CA GLN A 95 -1.03 -8.15 3.05
C GLN A 95 -2.53 -8.42 3.15
N VAL A 96 -3.37 -7.47 2.72
CA VAL A 96 -4.83 -7.64 2.72
C VAL A 96 -5.29 -8.68 1.69
N ILE A 97 -4.66 -8.72 0.51
CA ILE A 97 -4.91 -9.77 -0.49
C ILE A 97 -4.56 -11.15 0.09
N ASN A 98 -3.53 -11.22 0.94
CA ASN A 98 -3.05 -12.42 1.64
C ASN A 98 -2.82 -13.64 0.73
N ASP A 99 -2.43 -13.37 -0.52
CA ASP A 99 -2.08 -14.34 -1.56
C ASP A 99 -0.98 -13.76 -2.45
N ASP A 100 0.25 -14.22 -2.24
CA ASP A 100 1.43 -13.69 -2.95
C ASP A 100 1.41 -13.99 -4.45
N GLU A 101 0.85 -15.14 -4.87
CA GLU A 101 0.74 -15.47 -6.28
C GLU A 101 -0.29 -14.57 -6.96
N LYS A 102 -1.44 -14.34 -6.33
CA LYS A 102 -2.44 -13.39 -6.81
C LYS A 102 -1.86 -11.97 -6.93
N PHE A 103 -1.13 -11.52 -5.91
CA PHE A 103 -0.49 -10.21 -5.96
C PHE A 103 0.54 -10.11 -7.10
N ARG A 104 1.36 -11.15 -7.31
CA ARG A 104 2.28 -11.25 -8.43
C ARG A 104 1.56 -11.20 -9.78
N MET A 105 0.45 -11.91 -9.90
CA MET A 105 -0.39 -11.87 -11.11
C MET A 105 -0.96 -10.48 -11.37
N ILE A 106 -1.35 -9.74 -10.34
CA ILE A 106 -1.79 -8.34 -10.46
C ILE A 106 -0.67 -7.47 -11.03
N LEU A 107 0.55 -7.55 -10.49
CA LEU A 107 1.68 -6.76 -10.99
C LEU A 107 2.02 -7.09 -12.46
N ARG A 108 2.05 -8.38 -12.81
CA ARG A 108 2.28 -8.82 -14.21
C ARG A 108 1.15 -8.41 -15.13
N GLY A 109 -0.07 -8.48 -14.64
CA GLY A 109 -1.26 -8.11 -15.38
C GLY A 109 -1.35 -6.61 -15.64
N LEU A 110 -0.95 -5.76 -14.68
CA LEU A 110 -0.79 -4.31 -14.90
C LEU A 110 0.12 -4.07 -16.11
N ASN A 111 1.31 -4.68 -16.10
CA ASN A 111 2.31 -4.52 -17.15
C ASN A 111 1.84 -5.04 -18.51
N LYS A 112 1.02 -6.07 -18.54
CA LYS A 112 0.43 -6.61 -19.77
C LYS A 112 -0.72 -5.74 -20.29
N THR A 113 -1.59 -5.29 -19.39
CA THR A 113 -2.81 -4.52 -19.74
C THR A 113 -2.47 -3.13 -20.25
N PHE A 114 -1.50 -2.49 -19.60
CA PHE A 114 -1.06 -1.13 -19.94
C PHE A 114 0.28 -1.11 -20.69
N TYR A 115 0.56 -2.16 -21.45
CA TYR A 115 1.81 -2.30 -22.19
C TYR A 115 2.06 -1.11 -23.11
N HIS A 116 3.16 -0.38 -22.90
CA HIS A 116 3.56 0.83 -23.61
C HIS A 116 2.44 1.89 -23.69
N GLN A 117 1.71 2.08 -22.60
CA GLN A 117 0.63 3.07 -22.53
C GLN A 117 0.88 4.09 -21.43
N THR A 118 0.30 5.26 -21.62
CA THR A 118 0.17 6.25 -20.55
C THR A 118 -1.08 5.96 -19.72
N VAL A 119 -0.95 6.02 -18.40
CA VAL A 119 -2.03 5.72 -17.45
C VAL A 119 -2.28 6.89 -16.50
N THR A 120 -3.48 6.94 -15.97
CA THR A 120 -3.83 7.78 -14.81
C THR A 120 -3.77 6.95 -13.53
N THR A 121 -3.61 7.59 -12.38
CA THR A 121 -3.77 6.95 -11.07
C THR A 121 -5.05 6.13 -11.00
N LYS A 122 -6.18 6.69 -11.46
CA LYS A 122 -7.48 6.02 -11.42
C LYS A 122 -7.50 4.67 -12.15
N GLN A 123 -6.86 4.57 -13.31
CA GLN A 123 -6.78 3.32 -14.06
C GLN A 123 -6.00 2.24 -13.29
N VAL A 124 -4.91 2.63 -12.62
CA VAL A 124 -4.10 1.71 -11.80
C VAL A 124 -4.87 1.26 -10.56
N GLU A 125 -5.52 2.18 -9.85
CA GLU A 125 -6.36 1.90 -8.68
C GLU A 125 -7.51 0.93 -9.02
N ASP A 126 -8.23 1.21 -10.12
CA ASP A 126 -9.34 0.39 -10.58
C ASP A 126 -8.89 -1.01 -10.98
N TYR A 127 -7.75 -1.10 -11.67
CA TYR A 127 -7.17 -2.39 -12.05
C TYR A 127 -6.84 -3.24 -10.82
N ILE A 128 -6.12 -2.68 -9.83
CA ILE A 128 -5.75 -3.38 -8.61
C ILE A 128 -7.02 -3.84 -7.85
N SER A 129 -8.00 -2.96 -7.68
CA SER A 129 -9.24 -3.29 -7.00
C SER A 129 -10.02 -4.39 -7.72
N LYS A 130 -10.14 -4.32 -9.04
CA LYS A 130 -10.84 -5.30 -9.86
C LYS A 130 -10.17 -6.68 -9.78
N GLU A 131 -8.87 -6.75 -10.05
CA GLU A 131 -8.15 -8.03 -10.10
C GLU A 131 -7.97 -8.68 -8.72
N SER A 132 -7.89 -7.87 -7.68
CA SER A 132 -7.88 -8.39 -6.30
C SER A 132 -9.27 -8.86 -5.83
N GLY A 133 -10.34 -8.30 -6.39
CA GLY A 133 -11.71 -8.48 -5.91
C GLY A 133 -12.01 -7.72 -4.61
N ILE A 134 -11.14 -6.77 -4.23
CA ILE A 134 -11.25 -5.97 -3.01
C ILE A 134 -11.28 -4.50 -3.41
N ASN A 135 -12.25 -3.75 -2.90
CA ASN A 135 -12.31 -2.31 -3.14
C ASN A 135 -11.29 -1.59 -2.25
N PHE A 136 -10.20 -1.11 -2.85
CA PHE A 136 -9.16 -0.35 -2.17
C PHE A 136 -9.31 1.17 -2.31
N SER A 137 -10.44 1.68 -2.83
CA SER A 137 -10.60 3.12 -3.10
C SER A 137 -10.29 4.00 -1.90
N LYS A 138 -10.74 3.62 -0.69
CA LYS A 138 -10.49 4.39 0.53
C LYS A 138 -9.05 4.28 1.03
N VAL A 139 -8.39 3.19 0.73
CA VAL A 139 -6.95 3.03 0.99
C VAL A 139 -6.15 3.96 0.08
N PHE A 140 -6.46 3.99 -1.21
CA PHE A 140 -5.83 4.93 -2.15
C PHE A 140 -6.12 6.38 -1.79
N ASP A 141 -7.37 6.73 -1.47
CA ASP A 141 -7.72 8.09 -1.02
C ASP A 141 -6.87 8.50 0.20
N GLN A 142 -6.76 7.62 1.19
CA GLN A 142 -6.03 7.89 2.42
C GLN A 142 -4.55 8.11 2.19
N TYR A 143 -3.90 7.23 1.44
CA TYR A 143 -2.45 7.26 1.27
C TYR A 143 -1.99 8.29 0.24
N LEU A 144 -2.73 8.45 -0.86
CA LEU A 144 -2.28 9.25 -2.00
C LEU A 144 -2.76 10.70 -1.95
N ARG A 145 -3.94 10.96 -1.36
CA ARG A 145 -4.64 12.25 -1.46
C ARG A 145 -4.66 13.04 -0.16
N THR A 146 -4.17 12.47 0.94
CA THR A 146 -4.14 13.14 2.24
C THR A 146 -2.82 12.97 2.97
N ILE A 147 -2.59 13.87 3.92
CA ILE A 147 -1.47 13.80 4.87
C ILE A 147 -1.91 13.21 6.23
N GLN A 148 -3.19 12.85 6.37
CA GLN A 148 -3.71 12.26 7.60
C GLN A 148 -3.04 10.90 7.85
N ILE A 149 -2.69 10.65 9.11
CA ILE A 149 -2.15 9.38 9.56
C ILE A 149 -3.26 8.66 10.32
N PRO A 150 -3.82 7.56 9.77
CA PRO A 150 -4.86 6.81 10.47
C PRO A 150 -4.40 6.33 11.84
N VAL A 151 -5.24 6.52 12.83
CA VAL A 151 -4.98 6.07 14.20
C VAL A 151 -5.96 4.94 14.52
N LEU A 152 -5.43 3.79 14.94
CA LEU A 152 -6.22 2.71 15.51
C LEU A 152 -6.43 2.98 16.99
N GLU A 153 -7.62 3.41 17.36
CA GLU A 153 -8.04 3.44 18.76
C GLU A 153 -8.57 2.08 19.17
N TYR A 154 -8.14 1.58 20.32
CA TYR A 154 -8.63 0.31 20.85
C TYR A 154 -8.70 0.31 22.37
N LYS A 155 -9.56 -0.57 22.89
CA LYS A 155 -9.63 -0.91 24.32
C LYS A 155 -9.86 -2.41 24.48
N ILE A 156 -9.28 -2.97 25.53
CA ILE A 156 -9.45 -4.38 25.88
C ILE A 156 -10.19 -4.43 27.23
N ASP A 157 -11.28 -5.18 27.28
CA ASP A 157 -12.04 -5.45 28.49
C ASP A 157 -12.27 -6.97 28.59
N GLY A 158 -11.57 -7.61 29.53
CA GLY A 158 -11.50 -9.06 29.59
C GLY A 158 -10.97 -9.67 28.30
N TYR A 159 -11.83 -10.39 27.62
CA TYR A 159 -11.50 -11.05 26.33
C TYR A 159 -12.07 -10.30 25.11
N LYS A 160 -12.62 -9.10 25.31
CA LYS A 160 -13.20 -8.30 24.22
C LYS A 160 -12.26 -7.18 23.81
N LEU A 161 -11.99 -7.10 22.49
CA LEU A 161 -11.29 -6.01 21.87
C LEU A 161 -12.31 -5.12 21.17
N SER A 162 -12.45 -3.88 21.64
CA SER A 162 -13.17 -2.85 20.92
C SER A 162 -12.18 -1.96 20.18
N TYR A 163 -12.48 -1.58 18.94
CA TYR A 163 -11.55 -0.86 18.07
C TYR A 163 -12.27 0.01 17.06
N ARG A 164 -11.60 1.06 16.60
CA ARG A 164 -12.03 1.91 15.48
C ARG A 164 -10.84 2.63 14.85
N TYR A 165 -11.03 3.22 13.66
CA TYR A 165 -10.12 4.21 13.10
C TYR A 165 -10.56 5.62 13.46
N THR A 166 -9.56 6.51 13.66
CA THR A 166 -9.71 7.96 13.74
C THR A 166 -8.63 8.61 12.88
N ASN A 167 -8.74 9.92 12.66
CA ASN A 167 -7.81 10.70 11.83
C ASN A 167 -7.59 10.08 10.42
N CYS A 168 -8.67 9.69 9.77
CA CYS A 168 -8.65 9.07 8.45
C CYS A 168 -9.73 9.67 7.54
N VAL A 169 -9.64 9.40 6.24
CA VAL A 169 -10.71 9.79 5.30
C VAL A 169 -11.99 9.04 5.63
N LYS A 170 -13.12 9.69 5.38
CA LYS A 170 -14.43 9.08 5.61
C LYS A 170 -14.57 7.75 4.86
N GLY A 171 -14.93 6.72 5.59
CA GLY A 171 -15.11 5.36 5.08
C GLY A 171 -13.80 4.59 4.91
N PHE A 172 -12.70 5.02 5.52
CA PHE A 172 -11.45 4.24 5.55
C PHE A 172 -11.66 2.93 6.31
N ASP A 173 -11.28 1.81 5.68
CA ASP A 173 -11.63 0.46 6.13
C ASP A 173 -10.50 -0.57 5.94
N LEU A 174 -9.24 -0.12 5.92
CA LEU A 174 -8.10 -1.03 5.77
C LEU A 174 -8.13 -2.14 6.83
N PRO A 175 -8.26 -3.43 6.45
CA PRO A 175 -8.22 -4.52 7.41
C PRO A 175 -6.85 -4.65 8.07
N LEU A 176 -6.84 -5.07 9.32
CA LEU A 176 -5.62 -5.34 10.08
C LEU A 176 -5.61 -6.77 10.60
N LYS A 177 -4.45 -7.42 10.50
CA LYS A 177 -4.21 -8.69 11.16
C LYS A 177 -3.64 -8.42 12.54
N ILE A 178 -4.32 -8.88 13.57
CA ILE A 178 -3.87 -8.81 14.95
C ILE A 178 -3.44 -10.18 15.43
N LYS A 179 -2.51 -10.22 16.36
CA LYS A 179 -2.06 -11.44 17.04
C LYS A 179 -2.20 -11.25 18.54
N PHE A 180 -2.98 -12.11 19.16
CA PHE A 180 -3.03 -12.26 20.59
C PHE A 180 -2.55 -13.67 20.98
N LYS A 181 -3.43 -14.66 21.17
CA LYS A 181 -3.04 -16.08 21.20
C LYS A 181 -3.04 -16.67 19.79
N THR A 182 -4.09 -16.37 19.02
CA THR A 182 -4.23 -16.71 17.60
C THR A 182 -4.16 -15.45 16.76
N GLU A 183 -3.92 -15.62 15.45
CA GLU A 183 -3.98 -14.53 14.50
C GLU A 183 -5.42 -14.40 13.98
N GLN A 184 -5.92 -13.16 13.95
CA GLN A 184 -7.23 -12.88 13.37
C GLN A 184 -7.25 -11.56 12.61
N TRP A 185 -8.12 -11.47 11.60
CA TRP A 185 -8.36 -10.23 10.89
C TRP A 185 -9.45 -9.41 11.58
N ILE A 186 -9.17 -8.13 11.80
CA ILE A 186 -10.18 -7.13 12.20
C ILE A 186 -10.40 -6.16 11.04
N LYS A 187 -11.60 -5.61 10.95
CA LYS A 187 -12.00 -4.63 9.92
C LYS A 187 -12.45 -3.32 10.60
N PRO A 188 -11.50 -2.49 11.03
CA PRO A 188 -11.81 -1.22 11.66
C PRO A 188 -12.52 -0.27 10.67
N THR A 189 -13.36 0.56 11.19
CA THR A 189 -13.98 1.70 10.53
C THR A 189 -14.01 2.87 11.53
N GLU A 190 -14.57 4.01 11.18
CA GLU A 190 -14.73 5.15 12.11
C GLU A 190 -15.63 4.82 13.30
N GLU A 191 -16.47 3.80 13.18
CA GLU A 191 -17.36 3.33 14.24
C GLU A 191 -16.70 2.27 15.12
N TRP A 192 -17.05 2.28 16.41
CA TRP A 192 -16.60 1.26 17.33
C TRP A 192 -17.14 -0.12 16.94
N LYS A 193 -16.23 -1.09 16.81
CA LYS A 193 -16.53 -2.51 16.63
C LYS A 193 -15.92 -3.32 17.76
N THR A 194 -16.50 -4.47 18.06
CA THR A 194 -15.99 -5.36 19.10
C THR A 194 -15.87 -6.78 18.56
N VAL A 195 -14.76 -7.45 18.90
CA VAL A 195 -14.52 -8.87 18.62
C VAL A 195 -14.01 -9.56 19.89
N ASP A 196 -14.19 -10.86 19.97
CA ASP A 196 -13.61 -11.69 20.99
C ASP A 196 -12.15 -12.04 20.65
N LEU A 197 -11.24 -11.89 21.61
CA LEU A 197 -9.81 -12.22 21.48
C LEU A 197 -9.54 -13.72 21.55
N TYR A 198 -10.54 -14.47 21.98
CA TYR A 198 -10.56 -15.93 22.06
C TYR A 198 -11.88 -16.42 21.49
N PRO A 199 -12.03 -16.51 20.14
CA PRO A 199 -13.21 -17.11 19.56
C PRO A 199 -13.30 -18.57 20.09
N GLU A 200 -14.46 -18.95 20.62
CA GLU A 200 -14.71 -20.32 21.04
C GLU A 200 -14.62 -21.24 19.82
N GLY A 201 -13.72 -22.20 19.83
CA GLY A 201 -13.70 -23.25 18.81
C GLY A 201 -12.36 -23.57 18.14
N ASP A 202 -11.26 -23.51 18.87
CA ASP A 202 -9.99 -24.18 18.48
C ASP A 202 -9.46 -25.02 19.64
#